data_7092765be0b1359ab76fb6d1dce613ed
#
_entry.id   7092765be0b1359ab76fb6d1dce613ed
#
_cell.length_a   1.000
_cell.length_b   1.000
_cell.length_c   1.000
_cell.angle_alpha   90.00
_cell.angle_beta   90.00
_cell.angle_gamma   90.00
#
_symmetry.space_group_name_H-M   'P 1'
#
loop_
_entity.id
_entity.type
_entity.pdbx_description
1 polymer ?
#
loop_
_entity_poly.entity_id
_entity_poly.type
_entity_poly.pdbx_seq_one_letter_code
_entity_poly.pdbx_strand_id
1 'polypeptide(L)'
;MGFKSDIEIAQECQMAPITEIAAKAGIEDKYLEQYGKTKAKIDYNLLKETDKKDGKLVLVTAINPTPAGEGKTTTTIGLADGLQSLGKNVTVWQRHICKHYFVILLLWF
;
A
#
# COMPACT_ATOMS: atom_id res chain seq x y z
N MET A 1 7.97 -23.91 -18.75
CA MET A 1 8.16 -22.50 -18.36
C MET A 1 8.31 -22.46 -16.84
N GLY A 2 9.51 -22.14 -16.33
CA GLY A 2 9.70 -21.96 -14.89
C GLY A 2 9.16 -20.60 -14.46
N PHE A 3 8.53 -20.55 -13.31
CA PHE A 3 8.18 -19.27 -12.69
C PHE A 3 9.44 -18.59 -12.19
N LYS A 4 9.54 -17.26 -12.35
CA LYS A 4 10.65 -16.45 -11.80
C LYS A 4 10.64 -16.52 -10.27
N SER A 5 11.81 -16.50 -9.66
CA SER A 5 11.95 -16.36 -8.21
C SER A 5 11.58 -14.94 -7.77
N ASP A 6 11.23 -14.77 -6.49
CA ASP A 6 10.89 -13.46 -5.91
C ASP A 6 12.02 -12.44 -6.10
N ILE A 7 13.29 -12.88 -6.03
CA ILE A 7 14.45 -12.03 -6.23
C ILE A 7 14.55 -11.55 -7.68
N GLU A 8 14.31 -12.41 -8.66
CA GLU A 8 14.32 -12.04 -10.08
C GLU A 8 13.21 -11.03 -10.38
N ILE A 9 12.00 -11.25 -9.85
CA ILE A 9 10.87 -10.32 -9.99
C ILE A 9 11.22 -8.95 -9.38
N ALA A 10 11.80 -8.94 -8.17
CA ALA A 10 12.16 -7.71 -7.49
C ALA A 10 13.27 -6.92 -8.21
N GLN A 11 14.26 -7.62 -8.79
CA GLN A 11 15.36 -6.99 -9.53
C GLN A 11 14.94 -6.42 -10.88
N GLU A 12 13.97 -7.02 -11.54
CA GLU A 12 13.41 -6.54 -12.80
C GLU A 12 12.43 -5.38 -12.63
N CYS A 13 11.90 -5.16 -11.42
CA CYS A 13 10.94 -4.12 -11.14
C CYS A 13 11.55 -2.73 -11.26
N GLN A 14 11.01 -1.92 -12.15
CA GLN A 14 11.35 -0.50 -12.26
C GLN A 14 10.48 0.32 -11.33
N MET A 15 11.08 0.81 -10.24
CA MET A 15 10.37 1.65 -9.28
C MET A 15 10.19 3.07 -9.81
N ALA A 16 8.96 3.55 -9.82
CA ALA A 16 8.65 4.94 -10.11
C ALA A 16 9.11 5.88 -8.97
N PRO A 17 9.45 7.14 -9.26
CA PRO A 17 9.72 8.14 -8.24
C PRO A 17 8.54 8.32 -7.28
N ILE A 18 8.82 8.54 -6.00
CA ILE A 18 7.77 8.69 -4.97
C ILE A 18 6.86 9.88 -5.23
N THR A 19 7.35 10.93 -5.87
CA THR A 19 6.57 12.11 -6.26
C THR A 19 5.49 11.77 -7.29
N GLU A 20 5.78 10.90 -8.26
CA GLU A 20 4.78 10.42 -9.21
C GLU A 20 3.72 9.56 -8.54
N ILE A 21 4.12 8.70 -7.61
CA ILE A 21 3.20 7.86 -6.84
C ILE A 21 2.29 8.73 -5.96
N ALA A 22 2.85 9.74 -5.30
CA ALA A 22 2.10 10.69 -4.48
C ALA A 22 1.10 11.49 -5.33
N ALA A 23 1.51 11.97 -6.50
CA ALA A 23 0.63 12.67 -7.42
C ALA A 23 -0.56 11.79 -7.87
N LYS A 24 -0.31 10.50 -8.19
CA LYS A 24 -1.38 9.53 -8.49
C LYS A 24 -2.34 9.33 -7.32
N ALA A 25 -1.84 9.38 -6.08
CA ALA A 25 -2.65 9.32 -4.87
C ALA A 25 -3.35 10.65 -4.54
N GLY A 26 -3.09 11.71 -5.31
CA GLY A 26 -3.63 13.06 -5.11
C GLY A 26 -3.05 13.76 -3.89
N ILE A 27 -1.79 13.47 -3.56
CA ILE A 27 -1.00 14.11 -2.50
C ILE A 27 -0.07 15.13 -3.14
N GLU A 28 -0.17 16.39 -2.73
CA GLU A 28 0.67 17.47 -3.23
C GLU A 28 2.09 17.39 -2.64
N ASP A 29 3.10 17.83 -3.41
CA ASP A 29 4.51 17.80 -3.01
C ASP A 29 4.79 18.55 -1.71
N LYS A 30 4.01 19.59 -1.39
CA LYS A 30 4.14 20.37 -0.15
C LYS A 30 3.98 19.53 1.12
N TYR A 31 3.29 18.37 1.03
CA TYR A 31 3.09 17.44 2.15
C TYR A 31 4.10 16.29 2.16
N LEU A 32 5.07 16.27 1.22
CA LEU A 32 6.03 15.18 1.10
C LEU A 32 7.41 15.59 1.65
N GLU A 33 7.87 14.84 2.65
CA GLU A 33 9.26 14.85 3.07
C GLU A 33 9.97 13.64 2.46
N GLN A 34 10.75 13.87 1.40
CA GLN A 34 11.37 12.79 0.61
C GLN A 34 12.60 12.20 1.33
N TYR A 35 12.68 10.88 1.33
CA TYR A 35 13.83 10.08 1.77
C TYR A 35 14.40 9.30 0.58
N GLY A 36 15.15 9.97 -0.27
CA GLY A 36 15.62 9.42 -1.55
C GLY A 36 14.52 9.41 -2.62
N LYS A 37 14.70 8.59 -3.67
CA LYS A 37 13.81 8.60 -4.84
C LYS A 37 12.48 7.88 -4.65
N THR A 38 12.43 6.89 -3.74
CA THR A 38 11.32 5.92 -3.67
C THR A 38 10.59 5.89 -2.34
N LYS A 39 10.93 6.79 -1.41
CA LYS A 39 10.33 6.88 -0.07
C LYS A 39 10.03 8.31 0.29
N ALA A 40 8.93 8.54 1.00
CA ALA A 40 8.62 9.82 1.61
C ALA A 40 7.79 9.63 2.88
N LYS A 41 7.86 10.60 3.79
CA LYS A 41 6.83 10.80 4.81
C LYS A 41 5.76 11.73 4.28
N ILE A 42 4.56 11.60 4.82
CA ILE A 42 3.43 12.49 4.54
C ILE A 42 3.18 13.34 5.77
N ASP A 43 3.11 14.66 5.59
CA ASP A 43 2.78 15.59 6.65
C ASP A 43 1.32 15.44 7.08
N TYR A 44 1.08 15.34 8.39
CA TYR A 44 -0.27 15.25 8.96
C TYR A 44 -1.16 16.49 8.69
N ASN A 45 -0.59 17.63 8.34
CA ASN A 45 -1.36 18.81 7.97
C ASN A 45 -2.26 18.55 6.74
N LEU A 46 -1.91 17.58 5.89
CA LEU A 46 -2.78 17.11 4.81
C LEU A 46 -4.20 16.78 5.31
N LEU A 47 -4.34 16.16 6.50
CA LEU A 47 -5.63 15.79 7.06
C LEU A 47 -6.49 16.99 7.46
N LYS A 48 -5.87 18.13 7.76
CA LYS A 48 -6.56 19.36 8.15
C LYS A 48 -7.00 20.19 6.95
N GLU A 49 -6.28 20.06 5.84
CA GLU A 49 -6.45 20.89 4.65
C GLU A 49 -7.22 20.16 3.52
N THR A 50 -7.53 18.88 3.71
CA THR A 50 -8.26 18.10 2.69
C THR A 50 -9.77 18.12 2.94
N ASP A 51 -10.52 18.47 1.90
CA ASP A 51 -11.99 18.36 1.88
C ASP A 51 -12.47 17.04 1.24
N LYS A 52 -11.55 16.11 0.97
CA LYS A 52 -11.89 14.82 0.37
C LYS A 52 -12.68 13.97 1.35
N LYS A 53 -13.69 13.26 0.83
CA LYS A 53 -14.45 12.29 1.62
C LYS A 53 -13.55 11.12 2.00
N ASP A 54 -13.85 10.51 3.15
CA ASP A 54 -13.16 9.31 3.60
C ASP A 54 -13.31 8.17 2.60
N GLY A 55 -12.23 7.45 2.37
CA GLY A 55 -12.22 6.23 1.58
C GLY A 55 -12.86 5.06 2.34
N LYS A 56 -13.08 3.96 1.65
CA LYS A 56 -13.53 2.72 2.29
C LYS A 56 -12.35 1.99 2.89
N LEU A 57 -12.49 1.62 4.16
CA LEU A 57 -11.49 0.86 4.89
C LEU A 57 -11.80 -0.64 4.81
N VAL A 58 -10.86 -1.43 4.33
CA VAL A 58 -10.96 -2.89 4.29
C VAL A 58 -9.87 -3.48 5.18
N LEU A 59 -10.26 -4.21 6.20
CA LEU A 59 -9.34 -4.89 7.11
C LEU A 59 -9.12 -6.33 6.67
N VAL A 60 -7.85 -6.69 6.43
CA VAL A 60 -7.44 -8.09 6.21
C VAL A 60 -6.72 -8.58 7.46
N THR A 61 -7.29 -9.55 8.12
CA THR A 61 -6.77 -10.12 9.38
C THR A 61 -6.97 -11.64 9.41
N ALA A 62 -6.37 -12.31 10.37
CA ALA A 62 -6.61 -13.73 10.63
C ALA A 62 -7.32 -13.91 11.97
N ILE A 63 -8.18 -14.93 12.06
CA ILE A 63 -8.87 -15.30 13.31
C ILE A 63 -7.87 -15.82 14.33
N ASN A 64 -6.97 -16.72 13.89
CA ASN A 64 -5.93 -17.31 14.74
C ASN A 64 -4.56 -17.20 14.05
N PRO A 65 -3.50 -16.79 14.77
CA PRO A 65 -2.14 -16.84 14.23
C PRO A 65 -1.65 -18.29 14.13
N THR A 66 -0.96 -18.61 13.04
CA THR A 66 -0.31 -19.90 12.83
C THR A 66 1.20 -19.74 12.65
N PRO A 67 2.03 -20.75 13.01
CA PRO A 67 3.47 -20.68 12.82
C PRO A 67 3.90 -20.52 11.35
N ALA A 68 3.12 -21.11 10.43
CA ALA A 68 3.38 -21.05 8.98
C ALA A 68 2.93 -19.76 8.31
N GLY A 69 2.19 -18.89 9.03
CA GLY A 69 1.53 -17.71 8.48
C GLY A 69 0.20 -18.03 7.79
N GLU A 70 -0.69 -17.05 7.71
CA GLU A 70 -2.04 -17.21 7.19
C GLU A 70 -2.24 -16.56 5.80
N GLY A 71 -1.16 -16.05 5.19
CA GLY A 71 -1.22 -15.40 3.89
C GLY A 71 -1.92 -14.03 3.87
N LYS A 72 -2.00 -13.33 5.01
CA LYS A 72 -2.61 -11.98 5.09
C LYS A 72 -2.02 -11.00 4.09
N THR A 73 -0.70 -10.92 4.03
CA THR A 73 0.02 -10.03 3.12
C THR A 73 -0.27 -10.38 1.67
N THR A 74 -0.17 -11.66 1.31
CA THR A 74 -0.44 -12.15 -0.05
C THR A 74 -1.88 -11.85 -0.46
N THR A 75 -2.85 -12.11 0.42
CA THR A 75 -4.27 -11.80 0.18
C THR A 75 -4.49 -10.31 -0.02
N THR A 76 -3.83 -9.46 0.79
CA THR A 76 -3.98 -8.01 0.69
C THR A 76 -3.42 -7.47 -0.61
N ILE A 77 -2.24 -7.92 -1.01
CA ILE A 77 -1.63 -7.50 -2.28
C ILE A 77 -2.50 -7.96 -3.46
N GLY A 78 -2.92 -9.22 -3.48
CA GLY A 78 -3.80 -9.74 -4.52
C GLY A 78 -5.13 -9.00 -4.60
N LEU A 79 -5.72 -8.62 -3.44
CA LEU A 79 -6.94 -7.81 -3.40
C LEU A 79 -6.70 -6.39 -3.92
N ALA A 80 -5.57 -5.78 -3.56
CA ALA A 80 -5.20 -4.44 -4.03
C ALA A 80 -5.02 -4.42 -5.54
N ASP A 81 -4.27 -5.37 -6.09
CA ASP A 81 -4.04 -5.51 -7.54
C ASP A 81 -5.34 -5.79 -8.29
N GLY A 82 -6.18 -6.66 -7.76
CA GLY A 82 -7.49 -6.95 -8.33
C GLY A 82 -8.41 -5.72 -8.38
N LEU A 83 -8.47 -4.93 -7.31
CA LEU A 83 -9.25 -3.71 -7.27
C LEU A 83 -8.68 -2.62 -8.18
N GLN A 84 -7.36 -2.50 -8.26
CA GLN A 84 -6.69 -1.57 -9.18
C GLN A 84 -6.99 -1.93 -10.64
N SER A 85 -6.99 -3.22 -11.00
CA SER A 85 -7.34 -3.68 -12.34
C SER A 85 -8.79 -3.34 -12.73
N LEU A 86 -9.67 -3.19 -11.74
CA LEU A 86 -11.06 -2.71 -11.90
C LEU A 86 -11.17 -1.17 -11.92
N GLY A 87 -10.05 -0.46 -12.00
CA GLY A 87 -10.01 1.00 -12.07
C GLY A 87 -10.24 1.70 -10.74
N LYS A 88 -10.11 1.00 -9.60
CA LYS A 88 -10.24 1.61 -8.27
C LYS A 88 -8.91 2.19 -7.80
N ASN A 89 -8.95 3.33 -7.13
CA ASN A 89 -7.80 3.88 -6.43
C ASN A 89 -7.62 3.14 -5.11
N VAL A 90 -6.47 2.51 -4.94
CA VAL A 90 -6.20 1.64 -3.79
C VAL A 90 -4.88 2.04 -3.16
N THR A 91 -4.89 2.18 -1.84
CA THR A 91 -3.68 2.34 -1.03
C THR A 91 -3.60 1.20 -0.03
N VAL A 92 -2.46 0.54 0.05
CA VAL A 92 -2.20 -0.51 1.03
C VAL A 92 -1.40 0.07 2.18
N TRP A 93 -1.93 -0.07 3.39
CA TRP A 93 -1.19 0.22 4.61
C TRP A 93 -0.93 -1.06 5.38
N GLN A 94 0.33 -1.33 5.68
CA GLN A 94 0.77 -2.52 6.39
C GLN A 94 1.47 -2.13 7.68
N ARG A 95 0.98 -2.65 8.80
CA ARG A 95 1.59 -2.45 10.11
C ARG A 95 2.12 -3.76 10.67
N HIS A 96 3.40 -3.78 10.96
CA HIS A 96 4.05 -4.86 11.70
C HIS A 96 4.08 -4.49 13.20
N ILE A 97 3.15 -5.03 13.99
CA ILE A 97 3.24 -5.01 15.45
C ILE A 97 3.47 -6.44 15.90
N CYS A 98 4.48 -6.64 16.75
CA CYS A 98 4.90 -7.93 17.29
C CYS A 98 3.78 -8.99 17.35
N LYS A 99 3.89 -10.04 16.55
CA LYS A 99 3.01 -11.23 16.46
C LYS A 99 1.58 -11.06 15.92
N HIS A 100 1.06 -9.84 15.73
CA HIS A 100 -0.26 -9.63 15.14
C HIS A 100 -0.12 -8.68 13.96
N TYR A 101 -0.25 -9.21 12.75
CA TYR A 101 -0.23 -8.41 11.52
C TYR A 101 -1.66 -7.96 11.20
N PHE A 102 -1.85 -6.66 11.10
CA PHE A 102 -3.04 -6.08 10.47
C PHE A 102 -2.62 -5.50 9.14
N VAL A 103 -3.37 -5.77 8.12
CA VAL A 103 -3.22 -5.09 6.83
C VAL A 103 -4.51 -4.35 6.55
N ILE A 104 -4.39 -3.08 6.26
CA ILE A 104 -5.51 -2.20 5.98
C ILE A 104 -5.41 -1.78 4.52
N LEU A 105 -6.49 -1.95 3.80
CA LEU A 105 -6.66 -1.49 2.44
C LEU A 105 -7.58 -0.27 2.45
N LEU A 106 -7.11 0.86 1.95
CA LEU A 106 -7.92 2.06 1.76
C LEU A 106 -8.35 2.17 0.30
N LEU A 107 -9.64 2.26 0.07
CA LEU A 107 -10.22 2.49 -1.25
C LEU A 107 -10.69 3.94 -1.34
N TRP A 108 -10.21 4.67 -2.33
CA TRP A 108 -10.71 6.00 -2.71
C TRP A 108 -11.60 5.87 -3.95
N PHE A 109 -12.74 6.51 -3.95
CA PHE A 109 -13.65 6.56 -5.10
C PHE A 109 -13.54 7.90 -5.80
#